data_ff6e28c00bf3f5e01dc996c6da49afb6
#
_entry.id   ff6e28c00bf3f5e01dc996c6da49afb6
#
_cell.length_a   1.000
_cell.length_b   1.000
_cell.length_c   1.000
_cell.angle_alpha   90.00
_cell.angle_beta   90.00
_cell.angle_gamma   90.00
#
_symmetry.space_group_name_H-M   'P 1'
#
loop_
_entity.id
_entity.type
_entity.pdbx_description
1 polymer ?
#
loop_
_entity_poly.entity_id
_entity_poly.type
_entity_poly.pdbx_seq_one_letter_code
_entity_poly.pdbx_strand_id
1 'polypeptide(L)'
;GTDIGTVTVTNSGGITFQSTVNAANVALTNTTGNIQFNDNLTVGTALTTAAQAYNVILQGTSNTIAGATTFSNTGSLTIGNDATDTNAFTGGVVHTAGATTVAGSVSTTNSVITFAAVNASVDATLAAGSATITIGAATLPDGVTLILGTGGGGAISAAAITGTAAGTASNVTFNVSGAVTVSGAIGTDIGTVTVTNSGGITFQSTVNAANVALTNTTGNIQFNDNL
;
A
#
# COMPACT_ATOMS: atom_id res chain seq x y z
N GLY A 1 -6.93 26.38 1.21
CA GLY A 1 -7.97 27.09 1.95
C GLY A 1 -8.83 26.13 2.75
N THR A 2 -9.45 26.60 3.77
CA THR A 2 -10.47 25.86 4.54
C THR A 2 -11.83 26.06 3.86
N ASP A 3 -12.74 25.11 4.02
CA ASP A 3 -14.11 25.17 3.51
C ASP A 3 -14.25 25.17 1.98
N ILE A 4 -13.40 24.40 1.31
CA ILE A 4 -13.53 24.15 -0.12
C ILE A 4 -14.48 22.97 -0.32
N GLY A 5 -15.59 23.20 -1.04
CA GLY A 5 -16.56 22.14 -1.34
C GLY A 5 -15.98 21.06 -2.24
N THR A 6 -15.51 21.46 -3.45
CA THR A 6 -14.94 20.50 -4.41
C THR A 6 -13.77 21.11 -5.15
N VAL A 7 -12.69 20.37 -5.24
CA VAL A 7 -11.58 20.61 -6.17
C VAL A 7 -11.74 19.66 -7.35
N THR A 8 -11.88 20.20 -8.56
CA THR A 8 -12.02 19.38 -9.76
C THR A 8 -10.87 19.65 -10.73
N VAL A 9 -10.21 18.60 -11.16
CA VAL A 9 -9.27 18.62 -12.29
C VAL A 9 -9.99 18.01 -13.49
N THR A 10 -10.55 18.86 -14.35
CA THR A 10 -11.41 18.42 -15.46
C THR A 10 -10.59 18.06 -16.70
N ASN A 11 -9.58 18.88 -17.02
CA ASN A 11 -8.72 18.68 -18.19
C ASN A 11 -7.39 19.39 -17.98
N SER A 12 -6.31 18.62 -17.96
CA SER A 12 -4.98 19.19 -17.80
C SER A 12 -3.90 18.32 -18.43
N GLY A 13 -2.76 18.91 -18.79
CA GLY A 13 -1.53 18.20 -19.15
C GLY A 13 -0.69 17.78 -17.95
N GLY A 14 -1.23 17.96 -16.74
CA GLY A 14 -0.61 17.73 -15.44
C GLY A 14 -0.87 18.93 -14.54
N ILE A 15 -0.96 18.68 -13.23
CA ILE A 15 -1.13 19.73 -12.22
C ILE A 15 -0.34 19.39 -10.96
N THR A 16 0.28 20.40 -10.36
CA THR A 16 0.96 20.28 -9.08
C THR A 16 0.34 21.25 -8.08
N PHE A 17 -0.18 20.70 -6.99
CA PHE A 17 -0.59 21.47 -5.82
C PHE A 17 0.63 21.62 -4.89
N GLN A 18 1.16 22.82 -4.79
CA GLN A 18 2.40 23.10 -4.06
C GLN A 18 2.21 23.25 -2.54
N SER A 19 0.96 23.41 -2.10
CA SER A 19 0.62 23.60 -0.69
C SER A 19 -0.60 22.76 -0.34
N THR A 20 -0.92 22.68 0.95
CA THR A 20 -2.03 21.90 1.50
C THR A 20 -3.34 22.09 0.71
N VAL A 21 -3.97 20.98 0.38
CA VAL A 21 -5.33 20.95 -0.17
C VAL A 21 -6.26 20.38 0.89
N ASN A 22 -7.27 21.17 1.28
CA ASN A 22 -8.32 20.75 2.21
C ASN A 22 -9.68 21.01 1.55
N ALA A 23 -10.38 19.96 1.17
CA ALA A 23 -11.66 20.02 0.48
C ALA A 23 -12.61 18.91 0.93
N ALA A 24 -13.91 19.16 0.80
CA ALA A 24 -14.89 18.10 1.03
C ALA A 24 -14.75 16.99 -0.03
N ASN A 25 -14.57 17.39 -1.30
CA ASN A 25 -14.39 16.43 -2.40
C ASN A 25 -13.22 16.83 -3.29
N VAL A 26 -12.57 15.81 -3.87
CA VAL A 26 -11.56 15.97 -4.93
C VAL A 26 -11.95 15.05 -6.08
N ALA A 27 -12.10 15.61 -7.29
CA ALA A 27 -12.45 14.87 -8.50
C ALA A 27 -11.35 15.06 -9.56
N LEU A 28 -10.68 13.96 -9.91
CA LEU A 28 -9.61 13.93 -10.90
C LEU A 28 -10.11 13.20 -12.14
N THR A 29 -10.40 13.94 -13.21
CA THR A 29 -11.15 13.35 -14.33
C THR A 29 -10.31 13.14 -15.59
N ASN A 30 -9.93 14.18 -16.29
CA ASN A 30 -9.28 14.06 -17.59
C ASN A 30 -7.93 14.75 -17.62
N THR A 31 -6.89 13.99 -17.33
CA THR A 31 -5.50 14.46 -17.29
C THR A 31 -4.61 13.51 -18.10
N THR A 32 -3.61 14.03 -18.76
CA THR A 32 -2.63 13.24 -19.53
C THR A 32 -1.25 13.17 -18.88
N GLY A 33 -1.02 13.97 -17.83
CA GLY A 33 0.23 14.00 -17.07
C GLY A 33 0.05 13.62 -15.61
N ASN A 34 0.95 14.10 -14.74
CA ASN A 34 0.88 13.83 -13.32
C ASN A 34 -0.10 14.77 -12.62
N ILE A 35 -0.85 14.25 -11.67
CA ILE A 35 -1.57 15.03 -10.66
C ILE A 35 -0.83 14.82 -9.34
N GLN A 36 -0.18 15.89 -8.86
CA GLN A 36 0.74 15.81 -7.73
C GLN A 36 0.33 16.75 -6.60
N PHE A 37 0.31 16.21 -5.39
CA PHE A 37 0.12 16.95 -4.14
C PHE A 37 1.44 16.92 -3.37
N ASN A 38 2.16 18.05 -3.34
CA ASN A 38 3.46 18.16 -2.67
C ASN A 38 3.35 18.30 -1.16
N ASP A 39 2.19 18.75 -0.69
CA ASP A 39 1.87 18.93 0.72
C ASP A 39 0.59 18.17 1.06
N ASN A 40 0.14 18.25 2.29
CA ASN A 40 -0.94 17.43 2.83
C ASN A 40 -2.25 17.59 2.05
N LEU A 41 -2.86 16.45 1.73
CA LEU A 41 -4.18 16.35 1.14
C LEU A 41 -5.18 15.90 2.20
N THR A 42 -6.17 16.74 2.49
CA THR A 42 -7.31 16.38 3.34
C THR A 42 -8.58 16.37 2.51
N VAL A 43 -9.25 15.22 2.44
CA VAL A 43 -10.52 15.05 1.73
C VAL A 43 -11.59 14.55 2.70
N GLY A 44 -12.57 15.40 2.97
CA GLY A 44 -13.59 15.14 3.99
C GLY A 44 -14.65 14.12 3.59
N THR A 45 -14.87 13.91 2.28
CA THR A 45 -15.97 13.05 1.81
C THR A 45 -15.49 12.07 0.73
N ALA A 46 -15.06 12.52 -0.44
CA ALA A 46 -14.73 11.62 -1.54
C ALA A 46 -13.55 12.12 -2.39
N LEU A 47 -12.60 11.23 -2.65
CA LEU A 47 -11.61 11.35 -3.70
C LEU A 47 -12.00 10.40 -4.84
N THR A 48 -12.21 10.94 -6.03
CA THR A 48 -12.58 10.17 -7.22
C THR A 48 -11.57 10.35 -8.34
N THR A 49 -11.28 9.29 -9.08
CA THR A 49 -10.40 9.31 -10.24
C THR A 49 -11.08 8.68 -11.43
N ALA A 50 -10.79 9.16 -12.64
CA ALA A 50 -11.28 8.56 -13.87
C ALA A 50 -10.30 7.51 -14.42
N ALA A 51 -10.83 6.56 -15.20
CA ALA A 51 -10.04 5.50 -15.84
C ALA A 51 -9.25 6.04 -17.05
N GLN A 52 -8.24 6.85 -16.78
CA GLN A 52 -7.36 7.50 -17.75
C GLN A 52 -5.89 7.23 -17.39
N ALA A 53 -5.00 7.33 -18.37
CA ALA A 53 -3.58 7.04 -18.22
C ALA A 53 -2.80 8.24 -17.61
N TYR A 54 -3.15 8.63 -16.39
CA TYR A 54 -2.40 9.64 -15.64
C TYR A 54 -1.91 9.06 -14.31
N ASN A 55 -0.92 9.70 -13.72
CA ASN A 55 -0.39 9.32 -12.42
C ASN A 55 -0.97 10.20 -11.31
N VAL A 56 -1.20 9.63 -10.15
CA VAL A 56 -1.56 10.35 -8.93
C VAL A 56 -0.41 10.22 -7.93
N ILE A 57 0.04 11.35 -7.38
CA ILE A 57 1.22 11.41 -6.52
C ILE A 57 0.85 12.21 -5.26
N LEU A 58 0.88 11.56 -4.09
CA LEU A 58 0.61 12.12 -2.78
C LEU A 58 1.92 12.15 -2.00
N GLN A 59 2.52 13.32 -1.81
CA GLN A 59 3.82 13.48 -1.13
C GLN A 59 3.73 14.20 0.22
N GLY A 60 2.53 14.61 0.64
CA GLY A 60 2.34 15.21 1.95
C GLY A 60 2.71 14.26 3.08
N THR A 61 3.28 14.79 4.14
CA THR A 61 3.69 14.01 5.32
C THR A 61 2.50 13.41 6.09
N SER A 62 1.29 13.99 5.90
CA SER A 62 0.06 13.49 6.52
C SER A 62 -1.13 13.72 5.60
N ASN A 63 -1.50 12.70 4.82
CA ASN A 63 -2.67 12.74 3.96
C ASN A 63 -3.85 12.04 4.65
N THR A 64 -5.05 12.62 4.54
CA THR A 64 -6.28 12.06 5.13
C THR A 64 -7.43 12.09 4.14
N ILE A 65 -7.94 10.93 3.78
CA ILE A 65 -9.09 10.76 2.89
C ILE A 65 -10.17 9.96 3.63
N ALA A 66 -11.31 10.59 3.91
CA ALA A 66 -12.35 9.99 4.74
C ALA A 66 -13.16 8.91 4.01
N GLY A 67 -13.51 9.14 2.76
CA GLY A 67 -14.34 8.22 1.98
C GLY A 67 -13.60 7.02 1.43
N ALA A 68 -14.35 5.99 1.05
CA ALA A 68 -13.80 4.87 0.30
C ALA A 68 -13.24 5.38 -1.04
N THR A 69 -11.99 5.04 -1.32
CA THR A 69 -11.28 5.55 -2.49
C THR A 69 -10.87 4.41 -3.41
N THR A 70 -11.38 4.45 -4.64
CA THR A 70 -10.88 3.60 -5.72
C THR A 70 -10.14 4.47 -6.73
N PHE A 71 -8.84 4.26 -6.83
CA PHE A 71 -8.02 4.88 -7.86
C PHE A 71 -8.22 4.12 -9.17
N SER A 72 -9.03 4.68 -10.08
CA SER A 72 -9.35 4.08 -11.38
C SER A 72 -8.35 4.45 -12.48
N ASN A 73 -7.46 5.42 -12.23
CA ASN A 73 -6.43 5.81 -13.19
C ASN A 73 -5.54 4.60 -13.53
N THR A 74 -5.23 4.44 -14.81
CA THR A 74 -4.43 3.31 -15.32
C THR A 74 -2.91 3.59 -15.29
N GLY A 75 -2.51 4.80 -14.95
CA GLY A 75 -1.13 5.14 -14.62
C GLY A 75 -0.76 4.69 -13.20
N SER A 76 0.35 5.17 -12.70
CA SER A 76 0.81 4.84 -11.34
C SER A 76 0.07 5.64 -10.26
N LEU A 77 0.07 5.07 -9.06
CA LEU A 77 -0.28 5.74 -7.82
C LEU A 77 0.97 5.78 -6.92
N THR A 78 1.32 6.95 -6.40
CA THR A 78 2.36 7.10 -5.38
C THR A 78 1.74 7.63 -4.10
N ILE A 79 1.97 6.95 -2.98
CA ILE A 79 1.47 7.29 -1.65
C ILE A 79 2.66 7.42 -0.71
N GLY A 80 2.97 8.66 -0.32
CA GLY A 80 4.12 8.99 0.50
C GLY A 80 5.44 9.04 -0.30
N ASN A 81 6.46 9.58 0.32
CA ASN A 81 7.82 9.67 -0.21
C ASN A 81 8.90 9.50 0.88
N ASP A 82 8.49 9.41 2.14
CA ASP A 82 9.35 9.21 3.30
C ASP A 82 8.79 8.10 4.23
N ALA A 83 9.67 7.40 4.94
CA ALA A 83 9.29 6.32 5.87
C ALA A 83 8.43 6.81 7.05
N THR A 84 8.45 8.09 7.35
CA THR A 84 7.66 8.71 8.42
C THR A 84 6.30 9.25 7.98
N ASP A 85 6.00 9.22 6.69
CA ASP A 85 4.73 9.69 6.16
C ASP A 85 3.55 8.87 6.66
N THR A 86 2.42 9.56 6.88
CA THR A 86 1.17 8.94 7.31
C THR A 86 0.06 9.20 6.31
N ASN A 87 -0.53 8.16 5.77
CA ASN A 87 -1.56 8.24 4.75
C ASN A 87 -2.78 7.46 5.20
N ALA A 88 -3.82 8.16 5.68
CA ALA A 88 -5.03 7.58 6.22
C ALA A 88 -6.18 7.62 5.19
N PHE A 89 -6.59 6.44 4.72
CA PHE A 89 -7.76 6.24 3.87
C PHE A 89 -8.87 5.59 4.69
N THR A 90 -9.58 6.38 5.49
CA THR A 90 -10.50 5.86 6.50
C THR A 90 -11.52 4.86 5.95
N GLY A 91 -12.09 5.14 4.79
CA GLY A 91 -13.08 4.28 4.12
C GLY A 91 -12.50 3.14 3.27
N GLY A 92 -11.17 3.00 3.21
CA GLY A 92 -10.50 2.01 2.38
C GLY A 92 -9.84 2.58 1.13
N VAL A 93 -8.87 1.84 0.59
CA VAL A 93 -8.14 2.22 -0.63
C VAL A 93 -7.97 1.04 -1.57
N VAL A 94 -8.28 1.28 -2.85
CA VAL A 94 -8.17 0.29 -3.92
C VAL A 94 -7.46 0.93 -5.12
N HIS A 95 -6.42 0.29 -5.63
CA HIS A 95 -5.80 0.62 -6.92
C HIS A 95 -5.37 -0.67 -7.62
N THR A 96 -6.17 -1.10 -8.59
CA THR A 96 -5.93 -2.35 -9.34
C THR A 96 -5.66 -2.11 -10.82
N ALA A 97 -5.72 -0.86 -11.28
CA ALA A 97 -5.54 -0.51 -12.68
C ALA A 97 -4.06 -0.22 -13.05
N GLY A 98 -3.19 -0.03 -12.06
CA GLY A 98 -1.77 0.26 -12.24
C GLY A 98 -0.92 -0.15 -11.04
N ALA A 99 0.36 0.16 -11.09
CA ALA A 99 1.28 -0.09 -9.97
C ALA A 99 1.14 1.00 -8.90
N THR A 100 1.28 0.60 -7.63
CA THR A 100 1.27 1.51 -6.48
C THR A 100 2.67 1.54 -5.85
N THR A 101 3.25 2.74 -5.74
CA THR A 101 4.44 2.97 -4.92
C THR A 101 4.00 3.45 -3.55
N VAL A 102 4.56 2.87 -2.49
CA VAL A 102 4.23 3.21 -1.11
C VAL A 102 5.48 3.59 -0.32
N ALA A 103 5.33 4.56 0.57
CA ALA A 103 6.31 4.97 1.55
C ALA A 103 5.59 5.31 2.87
N GLY A 104 6.21 4.99 4.00
CA GLY A 104 5.61 5.25 5.31
C GLY A 104 4.36 4.40 5.56
N SER A 105 3.39 4.94 6.27
CA SER A 105 2.17 4.22 6.64
C SER A 105 1.01 4.52 5.69
N VAL A 106 0.37 3.46 5.19
CA VAL A 106 -0.95 3.50 4.53
C VAL A 106 -1.93 2.76 5.42
N SER A 107 -2.90 3.48 5.97
CA SER A 107 -3.83 2.93 6.94
C SER A 107 -5.30 3.14 6.55
N THR A 108 -6.16 2.22 6.98
CA THR A 108 -7.61 2.36 6.88
C THR A 108 -8.27 2.04 8.22
N THR A 109 -9.52 2.49 8.40
CA THR A 109 -10.30 2.16 9.61
C THR A 109 -11.19 0.95 9.33
N ASN A 110 -10.67 -0.24 9.56
CA ASN A 110 -11.39 -1.51 9.35
C ASN A 110 -11.99 -1.62 7.93
N SER A 111 -11.25 -1.14 6.94
CA SER A 111 -11.64 -1.14 5.53
C SER A 111 -10.49 -1.68 4.68
N VAL A 112 -10.79 -2.19 3.51
CA VAL A 112 -9.81 -2.91 2.68
C VAL A 112 -8.67 -2.01 2.17
N ILE A 113 -7.49 -2.62 2.04
CA ILE A 113 -6.39 -2.12 1.22
C ILE A 113 -6.21 -3.12 0.09
N THR A 114 -6.32 -2.67 -1.16
CA THR A 114 -6.14 -3.56 -2.33
C THR A 114 -5.28 -2.88 -3.38
N PHE A 115 -4.12 -3.48 -3.68
CA PHE A 115 -3.19 -3.00 -4.71
C PHE A 115 -2.83 -4.14 -5.66
N ALA A 116 -2.85 -3.89 -6.99
CA ALA A 116 -2.48 -4.89 -8.00
C ALA A 116 -0.98 -5.20 -7.99
N ALA A 117 -0.14 -4.19 -7.75
CA ALA A 117 1.29 -4.33 -7.56
C ALA A 117 1.77 -3.27 -6.58
N VAL A 118 2.77 -3.61 -5.77
CA VAL A 118 3.34 -2.71 -4.74
C VAL A 118 4.83 -2.55 -4.96
N ASN A 119 5.31 -1.31 -5.00
CA ASN A 119 6.72 -0.98 -4.88
C ASN A 119 6.89 -0.21 -3.56
N ALA A 120 7.53 -0.79 -2.56
CA ALA A 120 7.87 -0.05 -1.36
C ALA A 120 9.16 0.73 -1.63
N SER A 121 9.08 2.06 -1.80
CA SER A 121 10.26 2.86 -2.15
C SER A 121 11.22 3.08 -0.97
N VAL A 122 10.69 3.03 0.23
CA VAL A 122 11.37 3.03 1.54
C VAL A 122 10.53 2.16 2.46
N ASP A 123 10.88 2.04 3.74
CA ASP A 123 10.09 1.31 4.72
C ASP A 123 8.62 1.70 4.67
N ALA A 124 7.75 0.69 4.56
CA ALA A 124 6.33 0.91 4.39
C ALA A 124 5.50 -0.05 5.25
N THR A 125 4.37 0.46 5.75
CA THR A 125 3.39 -0.31 6.52
C THR A 125 2.01 -0.17 5.90
N LEU A 126 1.35 -1.29 5.61
CA LEU A 126 -0.06 -1.34 5.20
C LEU A 126 -0.90 -1.84 6.37
N ALA A 127 -1.87 -1.05 6.85
CA ALA A 127 -2.66 -1.35 8.05
C ALA A 127 -4.17 -1.22 7.78
N ALA A 128 -4.86 -2.33 7.61
CA ALA A 128 -6.31 -2.37 7.29
C ALA A 128 -7.21 -2.59 8.52
N GLY A 129 -6.66 -2.57 9.74
CA GLY A 129 -7.43 -2.88 10.95
C GLY A 129 -7.97 -4.31 10.92
N SER A 130 -9.29 -4.48 11.01
CA SER A 130 -9.95 -5.79 10.93
C SER A 130 -10.32 -6.22 9.50
N ALA A 131 -10.06 -5.39 8.49
CA ALA A 131 -10.33 -5.73 7.10
C ALA A 131 -9.11 -6.35 6.40
N THR A 132 -9.32 -6.83 5.19
CA THR A 132 -8.32 -7.55 4.41
C THR A 132 -7.31 -6.59 3.76
N ILE A 133 -6.04 -6.98 3.77
CA ILE A 133 -4.99 -6.44 2.92
C ILE A 133 -4.78 -7.40 1.76
N THR A 134 -4.99 -6.94 0.53
CA THR A 134 -4.72 -7.69 -0.70
C THR A 134 -3.67 -6.96 -1.52
N ILE A 135 -2.55 -7.61 -1.76
CA ILE A 135 -1.51 -7.08 -2.65
C ILE A 135 -1.16 -8.13 -3.72
N GLY A 136 -0.97 -7.64 -4.94
CA GLY A 136 -0.35 -8.45 -5.99
C GLY A 136 1.16 -8.61 -5.75
N ALA A 137 1.95 -8.60 -6.80
CA ALA A 137 3.40 -8.69 -6.64
C ALA A 137 3.97 -7.47 -5.91
N ALA A 138 4.88 -7.70 -4.96
CA ALA A 138 5.59 -6.65 -4.26
C ALA A 138 7.08 -6.66 -4.62
N THR A 139 7.66 -5.48 -4.86
CA THR A 139 9.09 -5.29 -5.09
C THR A 139 9.64 -4.37 -4.01
N LEU A 140 10.74 -4.78 -3.39
CA LEU A 140 11.39 -4.07 -2.30
C LEU A 140 12.81 -3.68 -2.73
N PRO A 141 13.16 -2.39 -2.80
CA PRO A 141 14.54 -1.95 -2.96
C PRO A 141 15.42 -2.38 -1.79
N ASP A 142 16.73 -2.26 -1.95
CA ASP A 142 17.72 -2.68 -0.97
C ASP A 142 17.45 -2.13 0.44
N GLY A 143 17.45 -3.02 1.43
CA GLY A 143 17.33 -2.71 2.85
C GLY A 143 15.92 -2.28 3.29
N VAL A 144 14.93 -2.29 2.42
CA VAL A 144 13.57 -1.86 2.74
C VAL A 144 12.81 -2.95 3.50
N THR A 145 12.00 -2.53 4.47
CA THR A 145 11.07 -3.38 5.20
C THR A 145 9.63 -3.07 4.80
N LEU A 146 8.90 -4.10 4.33
CA LEU A 146 7.45 -4.03 4.11
C LEU A 146 6.73 -4.73 5.27
N ILE A 147 5.88 -3.99 5.97
CA ILE A 147 5.03 -4.51 7.04
C ILE A 147 3.59 -4.61 6.56
N LEU A 148 3.01 -5.79 6.61
CA LEU A 148 1.61 -6.07 6.28
C LEU A 148 0.84 -6.36 7.58
N GLY A 149 0.00 -5.40 7.97
CA GLY A 149 -0.79 -5.42 9.19
C GLY A 149 -0.06 -4.86 10.42
N THR A 150 -0.85 -4.48 11.43
CA THR A 150 -0.38 -3.92 12.72
C THR A 150 -1.04 -4.63 13.91
N GLY A 151 -1.33 -5.94 13.77
CA GLY A 151 -1.97 -6.76 14.81
C GLY A 151 -3.49 -6.86 14.70
N GLY A 152 -4.11 -6.22 13.71
CA GLY A 152 -5.56 -6.26 13.49
C GLY A 152 -6.09 -7.64 13.06
N GLY A 153 -7.44 -7.81 13.10
CA GLY A 153 -8.12 -9.07 12.82
C GLY A 153 -8.23 -9.44 11.34
N GLY A 154 -7.87 -8.56 10.43
CA GLY A 154 -8.01 -8.79 8.99
C GLY A 154 -7.11 -9.88 8.44
N ALA A 155 -7.50 -10.43 7.30
CA ALA A 155 -6.65 -11.38 6.58
C ALA A 155 -5.63 -10.65 5.70
N ILE A 156 -4.55 -11.36 5.32
CA ILE A 156 -3.61 -10.90 4.31
C ILE A 156 -3.63 -11.89 3.15
N SER A 157 -3.75 -11.36 1.93
CA SER A 157 -3.53 -12.08 0.69
C SER A 157 -2.44 -11.36 -0.11
N ALA A 158 -1.30 -11.99 -0.27
CA ALA A 158 -0.17 -11.46 -1.02
C ALA A 158 0.21 -12.42 -2.15
N ALA A 159 0.61 -11.87 -3.30
CA ALA A 159 1.23 -12.67 -4.36
C ALA A 159 2.75 -12.81 -4.09
N ALA A 160 3.59 -12.67 -5.11
CA ALA A 160 5.03 -12.76 -4.94
C ALA A 160 5.60 -11.54 -4.21
N ILE A 161 6.64 -11.74 -3.40
CA ILE A 161 7.39 -10.64 -2.76
C ILE A 161 8.86 -10.86 -3.07
N THR A 162 9.52 -9.88 -3.69
CA THR A 162 10.93 -9.97 -4.10
C THR A 162 11.69 -8.71 -3.73
N GLY A 163 12.92 -8.89 -3.31
CA GLY A 163 13.91 -7.80 -3.21
C GLY A 163 14.54 -7.50 -4.58
N THR A 164 15.18 -6.36 -4.73
CA THR A 164 16.04 -6.06 -5.89
C THR A 164 17.43 -6.63 -5.63
N ALA A 165 17.98 -7.34 -6.62
CA ALA A 165 19.26 -8.04 -6.48
C ALA A 165 20.44 -7.06 -6.29
N ALA A 166 21.44 -7.49 -5.52
CA ALA A 166 22.74 -6.88 -5.28
C ALA A 166 22.78 -5.66 -4.34
N GLY A 167 22.49 -5.86 -3.06
CA GLY A 167 22.61 -4.83 -2.03
C GLY A 167 22.33 -5.39 -0.65
N THR A 168 21.76 -4.58 0.23
CA THR A 168 21.27 -5.04 1.53
C THR A 168 19.92 -5.72 1.34
N ALA A 169 19.81 -6.97 1.75
CA ALA A 169 18.57 -7.73 1.64
C ALA A 169 17.40 -7.04 2.37
N SER A 170 16.25 -7.07 1.74
CA SER A 170 15.01 -6.45 2.24
C SER A 170 14.24 -7.39 3.17
N ASN A 171 13.29 -6.89 3.92
CA ASN A 171 12.54 -7.68 4.89
C ASN A 171 11.03 -7.58 4.67
N VAL A 172 10.31 -8.62 5.05
CA VAL A 172 8.84 -8.59 5.08
C VAL A 172 8.32 -9.08 6.43
N THR A 173 7.29 -8.38 6.95
CA THR A 173 6.64 -8.74 8.20
C THR A 173 5.14 -8.90 7.99
N PHE A 174 4.59 -10.01 8.45
CA PHE A 174 3.14 -10.26 8.55
C PHE A 174 2.71 -10.14 10.01
N ASN A 175 1.75 -9.24 10.27
CA ASN A 175 1.30 -8.95 11.63
C ASN A 175 -0.22 -8.72 11.66
N VAL A 176 -0.99 -9.81 11.65
CA VAL A 176 -2.46 -9.82 11.78
C VAL A 176 -2.90 -10.99 12.63
N SER A 177 -4.05 -10.90 13.29
CA SER A 177 -4.64 -12.08 13.96
C SER A 177 -5.53 -12.91 13.03
N GLY A 178 -5.79 -12.44 11.81
CA GLY A 178 -6.45 -13.21 10.76
C GLY A 178 -5.52 -14.14 9.98
N ALA A 179 -6.05 -14.85 9.00
CA ALA A 179 -5.29 -15.76 8.15
C ALA A 179 -4.37 -14.99 7.18
N VAL A 180 -3.20 -15.56 6.91
CA VAL A 180 -2.25 -15.05 5.92
C VAL A 180 -2.08 -16.07 4.80
N THR A 181 -2.18 -15.63 3.55
CA THR A 181 -1.88 -16.44 2.37
C THR A 181 -0.90 -15.71 1.48
N VAL A 182 0.24 -16.35 1.21
CA VAL A 182 1.21 -15.88 0.23
C VAL A 182 1.17 -16.84 -0.94
N SER A 183 0.58 -16.43 -2.05
CA SER A 183 0.32 -17.30 -3.20
C SER A 183 1.49 -17.41 -4.18
N GLY A 184 2.34 -16.41 -4.24
CA GLY A 184 3.56 -16.41 -5.06
C GLY A 184 4.82 -16.64 -4.24
N ALA A 185 5.96 -16.76 -4.90
CA ALA A 185 7.22 -16.95 -4.23
C ALA A 185 7.62 -15.73 -3.40
N ILE A 186 8.19 -15.98 -2.23
CA ILE A 186 9.07 -15.03 -1.57
C ILE A 186 10.46 -15.30 -2.14
N GLY A 187 10.92 -14.39 -2.99
CA GLY A 187 12.03 -14.63 -3.89
C GLY A 187 13.29 -13.87 -3.52
N THR A 188 14.15 -13.70 -4.48
CA THR A 188 15.50 -13.20 -4.34
C THR A 188 15.63 -11.97 -3.45
N ASP A 189 16.74 -11.91 -2.72
CA ASP A 189 17.18 -10.78 -1.89
C ASP A 189 16.22 -10.41 -0.74
N ILE A 190 15.59 -11.42 -0.16
CA ILE A 190 14.84 -11.29 1.08
C ILE A 190 15.71 -11.79 2.25
N GLY A 191 16.02 -10.89 3.17
CA GLY A 191 16.81 -11.18 4.38
C GLY A 191 15.98 -11.94 5.40
N THR A 192 14.89 -11.33 5.85
CA THR A 192 14.04 -11.95 6.88
C THR A 192 12.56 -11.89 6.49
N VAL A 193 11.90 -13.03 6.61
CA VAL A 193 10.44 -13.15 6.67
C VAL A 193 10.03 -13.26 8.13
N THR A 194 9.30 -12.31 8.66
CA THR A 194 8.80 -12.34 10.03
C THR A 194 7.29 -12.53 10.06
N VAL A 195 6.82 -13.50 10.81
CA VAL A 195 5.40 -13.63 11.17
C VAL A 195 5.27 -13.27 12.65
N THR A 196 4.98 -12.01 12.92
CA THR A 196 4.83 -11.51 14.29
C THR A 196 3.56 -12.03 14.94
N ASN A 197 2.46 -12.07 14.16
CA ASN A 197 1.17 -12.57 14.59
C ASN A 197 0.38 -13.08 13.38
N SER A 198 -0.30 -14.23 13.51
CA SER A 198 -1.26 -14.70 12.51
C SER A 198 -2.28 -15.69 13.08
N GLY A 199 -3.46 -15.76 12.46
CA GLY A 199 -4.44 -16.83 12.69
C GLY A 199 -4.12 -18.12 11.93
N GLY A 200 -3.00 -18.18 11.28
CA GLY A 200 -2.44 -19.23 10.44
C GLY A 200 -1.81 -18.61 9.20
N ILE A 201 -0.74 -19.20 8.70
CA ILE A 201 -0.08 -18.73 7.47
C ILE A 201 0.18 -19.88 6.51
N THR A 202 -0.11 -19.65 5.23
CA THR A 202 0.18 -20.59 4.14
C THR A 202 1.07 -19.89 3.10
N PHE A 203 2.24 -20.45 2.89
CA PHE A 203 3.12 -20.14 1.79
C PHE A 203 2.86 -21.18 0.69
N GLN A 204 2.25 -20.74 -0.43
CA GLN A 204 1.85 -21.64 -1.51
C GLN A 204 2.96 -21.93 -2.53
N SER A 205 4.05 -21.18 -2.46
CA SER A 205 5.22 -21.30 -3.34
C SER A 205 6.50 -21.20 -2.52
N THR A 206 7.65 -21.25 -3.18
CA THR A 206 8.97 -21.22 -2.57
C THR A 206 9.15 -19.99 -1.66
N VAL A 207 9.79 -20.21 -0.50
CA VAL A 207 10.25 -19.13 0.38
C VAL A 207 11.77 -19.12 0.37
N ASN A 208 12.37 -18.18 -0.31
CA ASN A 208 13.83 -17.99 -0.40
C ASN A 208 14.22 -16.75 0.42
N ALA A 209 14.46 -16.93 1.70
CA ALA A 209 14.89 -15.90 2.63
C ALA A 209 16.07 -16.38 3.47
N ALA A 210 16.95 -15.47 3.89
CA ALA A 210 18.05 -15.84 4.76
C ALA A 210 17.56 -16.31 6.14
N ASN A 211 16.44 -15.76 6.62
CA ASN A 211 15.82 -16.13 7.90
C ASN A 211 14.29 -16.16 7.77
N VAL A 212 13.66 -17.08 8.49
CA VAL A 212 12.20 -17.11 8.71
C VAL A 212 11.95 -17.13 10.22
N ALA A 213 11.32 -16.09 10.75
CA ALA A 213 10.99 -15.92 12.15
C ALA A 213 9.48 -16.03 12.37
N LEU A 214 9.04 -17.08 13.04
CA LEU A 214 7.63 -17.38 13.30
C LEU A 214 7.40 -17.25 14.81
N THR A 215 6.70 -16.22 15.26
CA THR A 215 6.62 -15.92 16.70
C THR A 215 5.26 -16.24 17.31
N ASN A 216 4.18 -15.59 16.88
CA ASN A 216 2.87 -15.75 17.52
C ASN A 216 1.80 -16.12 16.48
N THR A 217 1.69 -17.40 16.19
CA THR A 217 0.68 -17.93 15.27
C THR A 217 -0.25 -18.88 16.03
N THR A 218 -1.56 -18.66 15.91
CA THR A 218 -2.57 -19.47 16.60
C THR A 218 -3.12 -20.61 15.73
N GLY A 219 -2.92 -20.54 14.42
CA GLY A 219 -3.31 -21.57 13.45
C GLY A 219 -2.12 -22.34 12.88
N ASN A 220 -2.35 -23.01 11.76
CA ASN A 220 -1.31 -23.78 11.09
C ASN A 220 -0.31 -22.87 10.37
N ILE A 221 0.94 -23.30 10.37
CA ILE A 221 1.97 -22.74 9.50
C ILE A 221 2.26 -23.78 8.43
N GLN A 222 2.07 -23.42 7.17
CA GLN A 222 2.16 -24.37 6.06
C GLN A 222 3.09 -23.83 4.97
N PHE A 223 4.04 -24.64 4.57
CA PHE A 223 4.89 -24.43 3.41
C PHE A 223 4.53 -25.51 2.39
N ASN A 224 3.99 -25.11 1.23
CA ASN A 224 3.56 -26.05 0.18
C ASN A 224 4.68 -26.33 -0.83
N ASP A 225 5.77 -25.60 -0.77
CA ASP A 225 6.95 -25.73 -1.62
C ASP A 225 8.22 -25.53 -0.77
N ASN A 226 9.38 -25.41 -1.40
CA ASN A 226 10.67 -25.35 -0.74
C ASN A 226 10.82 -24.11 0.18
N LEU A 227 11.53 -24.32 1.28
CA LEU A 227 11.99 -23.34 2.23
C LEU A 227 13.51 -23.28 2.19
#